data_3db58914853d5eb68a2e4fc8d346ac4c
#
_entry.id   3db58914853d5eb68a2e4fc8d346ac4c
#
_cell.length_a   1.000
_cell.length_b   1.000
_cell.length_c   1.000
_cell.angle_alpha   90.00
_cell.angle_beta   90.00
_cell.angle_gamma   90.00
#
_symmetry.space_group_name_H-M   'P 1'
#
loop_
_entity.id
_entity.type
_entity.pdbx_description
1 polymer ?
#
loop_
_entity_poly.entity_id
_entity_poly.type
_entity_poly.pdbx_seq_one_letter_code
_entity_poly.pdbx_strand_id
1 'polypeptide(L)'
;MMDMVGYGQNGYYVQGGVNEDGSSSPERIAAVDANVENLAKFREYANSKGVAAGLWTESNLVPDSDNQTYWHLLRDFRKEVSVGGATTLKTDVAWVGPGYSFQLNGVKTAYDIITTAEQFRPNIISLDGWAGSQRFNSVWSGDQTGGNWEYIRFHIPTYIGSSLSGNPNIGSDMDGIFGGKALIAARDYQWKSFTPQMLNMDGWGTYMKAPYTFGDPYTGINRMYMKIKSQLMPYIYTTAVSASNMDTGNDDTGLPIVRAMFLEYPEDAYAYSRTMQYQFCLEQYFSCTSL
;
A
#
# COMPACT_ATOMS: atom_id res chain seq x y z
N MET A 1 9.73 -3.73 -2.60
CA MET A 1 8.51 -4.39 -3.08
C MET A 1 8.13 -3.75 -4.39
N MET A 2 7.79 -4.52 -5.37
CA MET A 2 7.27 -4.03 -6.66
C MET A 2 5.82 -4.48 -6.79
N ASP A 3 4.97 -3.58 -7.21
CA ASP A 3 3.60 -3.89 -7.58
C ASP A 3 3.56 -4.11 -9.09
N MET A 4 3.02 -5.24 -9.52
CA MET A 4 3.01 -5.62 -10.93
C MET A 4 1.59 -5.72 -11.44
N VAL A 5 1.33 -4.98 -12.50
CA VAL A 5 0.09 -5.06 -13.26
C VAL A 5 0.41 -5.69 -14.62
N GLY A 6 -0.31 -6.74 -14.98
CA GLY A 6 -0.19 -7.35 -16.31
C GLY A 6 1.12 -8.10 -16.56
N TYR A 7 1.58 -8.88 -15.63
CA TYR A 7 2.82 -9.65 -15.74
C TYR A 7 2.75 -10.84 -16.73
N GLY A 8 1.56 -11.19 -17.19
CA GLY A 8 1.35 -12.24 -18.19
C GLY A 8 1.48 -11.74 -19.62
N GLN A 9 1.66 -12.66 -20.57
CA GLN A 9 1.77 -12.32 -22.00
C GLN A 9 0.54 -11.56 -22.55
N ASN A 10 -0.61 -11.82 -21.98
CA ASN A 10 -1.88 -11.25 -22.42
C ASN A 10 -2.44 -10.21 -21.45
N GLY A 11 -1.66 -9.81 -20.45
CA GLY A 11 -2.11 -8.90 -19.39
C GLY A 11 -3.15 -9.51 -18.46
N TYR A 12 -3.77 -8.66 -17.66
CA TYR A 12 -4.81 -9.06 -16.72
C TYR A 12 -6.13 -9.45 -17.39
N TYR A 13 -6.40 -8.84 -18.52
CA TYR A 13 -7.68 -8.90 -19.18
C TYR A 13 -7.63 -9.87 -20.37
N VAL A 14 -7.55 -11.15 -20.12
CA VAL A 14 -7.81 -12.12 -21.16
C VAL A 14 -9.29 -12.46 -21.12
N GLN A 15 -10.01 -11.90 -22.07
CA GLN A 15 -11.38 -12.32 -22.33
C GLN A 15 -11.38 -13.75 -22.85
N GLY A 16 -12.23 -14.57 -22.28
CA GLY A 16 -12.52 -15.87 -22.84
C GLY A 16 -12.16 -17.03 -21.94
N GLY A 17 -12.81 -18.13 -22.19
CA GLY A 17 -12.46 -19.41 -21.63
C GLY A 17 -13.17 -19.82 -20.35
N VAL A 18 -14.34 -19.29 -20.07
CA VAL A 18 -15.29 -19.94 -19.17
C VAL A 18 -16.22 -20.79 -20.02
N ASN A 19 -16.31 -22.08 -19.71
CA ASN A 19 -17.26 -22.98 -20.31
C ASN A 19 -18.72 -22.60 -19.92
N GLU A 20 -19.72 -23.13 -20.59
CA GLU A 20 -21.13 -22.87 -20.28
C GLU A 20 -21.50 -23.23 -18.83
N ASP A 21 -20.78 -24.18 -18.22
CA ASP A 21 -20.95 -24.59 -16.82
C ASP A 21 -20.16 -23.74 -15.80
N GLY A 22 -19.50 -22.67 -16.24
CA GLY A 22 -18.69 -21.80 -15.42
C GLY A 22 -17.29 -22.32 -15.13
N SER A 23 -16.91 -23.51 -15.63
CA SER A 23 -15.54 -24.02 -15.45
C SER A 23 -14.53 -23.33 -16.36
N SER A 24 -13.26 -23.31 -15.97
CA SER A 24 -12.18 -22.75 -16.79
C SER A 24 -11.79 -23.72 -17.90
N SER A 25 -11.60 -23.21 -19.12
CA SER A 25 -11.09 -24.00 -20.23
C SER A 25 -9.64 -24.47 -19.99
N PRO A 26 -9.17 -25.57 -20.60
CA PRO A 26 -7.79 -26.00 -20.50
C PRO A 26 -6.79 -24.93 -20.94
N GLU A 27 -7.10 -24.15 -21.96
CA GLU A 27 -6.28 -23.06 -22.46
C GLU A 27 -6.14 -21.93 -21.42
N ARG A 28 -7.23 -21.64 -20.72
CA ARG A 28 -7.23 -20.65 -19.62
C ARG A 28 -6.36 -21.12 -18.45
N ILE A 29 -6.49 -22.38 -18.07
CA ILE A 29 -5.67 -22.96 -16.98
C ILE A 29 -4.19 -22.91 -17.37
N ALA A 30 -3.83 -23.31 -18.59
CA ALA A 30 -2.46 -23.28 -19.06
C ALA A 30 -1.88 -21.86 -19.11
N ALA A 31 -2.68 -20.85 -19.49
CA ALA A 31 -2.26 -19.47 -19.50
C ALA A 31 -2.05 -18.91 -18.08
N VAL A 32 -2.89 -19.28 -17.11
CA VAL A 32 -2.67 -18.94 -15.69
C VAL A 32 -1.37 -19.55 -15.18
N ASP A 33 -1.14 -20.82 -15.46
CA ASP A 33 0.07 -21.52 -15.00
C ASP A 33 1.34 -20.88 -15.62
N ALA A 34 1.32 -20.54 -16.90
CA ALA A 34 2.42 -19.83 -17.54
C ALA A 34 2.68 -18.43 -16.94
N ASN A 35 1.62 -17.70 -16.59
CA ASN A 35 1.74 -16.41 -15.91
C ASN A 35 2.36 -16.57 -14.51
N VAL A 36 1.93 -17.56 -13.75
CA VAL A 36 2.49 -17.85 -12.42
C VAL A 36 3.96 -18.24 -12.49
N GLU A 37 4.36 -19.04 -13.48
CA GLU A 37 5.78 -19.37 -13.71
C GLU A 37 6.61 -18.12 -14.05
N ASN A 38 6.10 -17.21 -14.89
CA ASN A 38 6.77 -15.96 -15.20
C ASN A 38 6.88 -15.06 -13.96
N LEU A 39 5.85 -15.00 -13.13
CA LEU A 39 5.88 -14.30 -11.85
C LEU A 39 6.97 -14.88 -10.93
N ALA A 40 7.08 -16.21 -10.83
CA ALA A 40 8.11 -16.86 -10.03
C ALA A 40 9.53 -16.48 -10.49
N LYS A 41 9.79 -16.49 -11.81
CA LYS A 41 11.08 -16.05 -12.38
C LYS A 41 11.36 -14.59 -12.07
N PHE A 42 10.36 -13.72 -12.23
CA PHE A 42 10.49 -12.31 -11.87
C PHE A 42 10.77 -12.13 -10.38
N ARG A 43 10.04 -12.83 -9.50
CA ARG A 43 10.24 -12.79 -8.06
C ARG A 43 11.66 -13.22 -7.68
N GLU A 44 12.22 -14.26 -8.31
CA GLU A 44 13.60 -14.69 -8.07
C GLU A 44 14.60 -13.58 -8.43
N TYR A 45 14.41 -12.93 -9.57
CA TYR A 45 15.22 -11.79 -9.96
C TYR A 45 15.09 -10.63 -8.96
N ALA A 46 13.86 -10.25 -8.58
CA ALA A 46 13.62 -9.17 -7.63
C ALA A 46 14.26 -9.46 -6.27
N ASN A 47 14.10 -10.70 -5.76
CA ASN A 47 14.71 -11.13 -4.50
C ASN A 47 16.24 -11.07 -4.54
N SER A 48 16.87 -11.36 -5.70
CA SER A 48 18.32 -11.22 -5.88
C SER A 48 18.79 -9.77 -5.73
N LYS A 49 17.87 -8.80 -5.84
CA LYS A 49 18.11 -7.37 -5.63
C LYS A 49 17.60 -6.87 -4.27
N GLY A 50 17.17 -7.77 -3.38
CA GLY A 50 16.61 -7.42 -2.07
C GLY A 50 15.19 -6.84 -2.13
N VAL A 51 14.42 -7.14 -3.20
CA VAL A 51 13.08 -6.62 -3.42
C VAL A 51 12.08 -7.77 -3.45
N ALA A 52 11.02 -7.67 -2.67
CA ALA A 52 9.90 -8.62 -2.70
C ALA A 52 8.89 -8.25 -3.80
N ALA A 53 8.22 -9.24 -4.35
CA ALA A 53 7.18 -9.04 -5.34
C ALA A 53 5.81 -8.87 -4.69
N GLY A 54 5.03 -7.91 -5.17
CA GLY A 54 3.64 -7.71 -4.80
C GLY A 54 2.78 -7.52 -6.03
N LEU A 55 1.48 -7.80 -5.91
CA LEU A 55 0.55 -7.74 -7.01
C LEU A 55 -0.61 -6.80 -6.70
N TRP A 56 -0.97 -6.02 -7.71
CA TRP A 56 -2.20 -5.26 -7.72
C TRP A 56 -3.37 -6.14 -8.17
N THR A 57 -4.56 -5.90 -7.64
CA THR A 57 -5.76 -6.60 -8.04
C THR A 57 -7.01 -5.71 -7.91
N GLU A 58 -7.82 -5.72 -8.94
CA GLU A 58 -9.17 -5.13 -8.93
C GLU A 58 -10.26 -6.21 -8.92
N SER A 59 -9.91 -7.48 -8.91
CA SER A 59 -10.87 -8.57 -8.99
C SER A 59 -11.29 -9.08 -7.64
N ASN A 60 -12.53 -9.57 -7.56
CA ASN A 60 -13.01 -10.36 -6.46
C ASN A 60 -12.14 -11.62 -6.29
N LEU A 61 -11.56 -11.80 -5.10
CA LEU A 61 -10.87 -13.05 -4.75
C LEU A 61 -11.85 -14.18 -4.42
N VAL A 62 -13.10 -13.84 -4.15
CA VAL A 62 -14.19 -14.79 -4.00
C VAL A 62 -14.94 -14.77 -5.31
N PRO A 63 -14.90 -15.84 -6.11
CA PRO A 63 -15.73 -15.92 -7.30
C PRO A 63 -17.17 -15.81 -6.84
N ASP A 64 -17.83 -14.72 -7.16
CA ASP A 64 -19.26 -14.63 -7.05
C ASP A 64 -19.82 -15.48 -8.19
N SER A 65 -20.42 -16.61 -7.83
CA SER A 65 -20.98 -17.56 -8.79
C SER A 65 -22.05 -16.94 -9.69
N ASP A 66 -22.66 -15.85 -9.24
CA ASP A 66 -23.82 -15.26 -9.91
C ASP A 66 -23.50 -14.04 -10.78
N ASN A 67 -22.28 -13.50 -10.73
CA ASN A 67 -21.92 -12.27 -11.43
C ASN A 67 -20.62 -12.37 -12.26
N GLN A 68 -20.40 -13.49 -12.88
CA GLN A 68 -19.19 -13.77 -13.67
C GLN A 68 -19.11 -12.98 -15.00
N THR A 69 -20.03 -12.07 -15.27
CA THR A 69 -20.18 -11.46 -16.59
C THR A 69 -19.20 -10.34 -16.90
N TYR A 70 -18.50 -9.75 -15.93
CA TYR A 70 -17.75 -8.52 -16.21
C TYR A 70 -16.24 -8.57 -16.02
N TRP A 71 -15.69 -9.47 -15.19
CA TRP A 71 -14.26 -9.43 -14.87
C TRP A 71 -13.66 -10.83 -14.71
N HIS A 72 -13.56 -11.56 -15.80
CA HIS A 72 -12.85 -12.84 -15.80
C HIS A 72 -11.34 -12.57 -15.90
N LEU A 73 -10.71 -12.23 -14.78
CA LEU A 73 -9.27 -12.18 -14.74
C LEU A 73 -8.70 -13.60 -14.88
N LEU A 74 -7.73 -13.72 -15.77
CA LEU A 74 -6.99 -14.96 -15.96
C LEU A 74 -5.96 -15.12 -14.83
N ARG A 75 -6.45 -15.31 -13.60
CA ARG A 75 -5.62 -15.32 -12.39
C ARG A 75 -6.02 -16.44 -11.45
N ASP A 76 -5.02 -16.93 -10.72
CA ASP A 76 -5.19 -17.77 -9.55
C ASP A 76 -4.33 -17.19 -8.41
N PHE A 77 -4.95 -16.41 -7.54
CA PHE A 77 -4.27 -15.74 -6.44
C PHE A 77 -3.57 -16.70 -5.48
N ARG A 78 -4.10 -17.91 -5.29
CA ARG A 78 -3.47 -18.92 -4.43
C ARG A 78 -2.17 -19.41 -5.05
N LYS A 79 -2.15 -19.67 -6.36
CA LYS A 79 -0.94 -20.03 -7.09
C LYS A 79 0.04 -18.85 -7.19
N GLU A 80 -0.43 -17.62 -7.39
CA GLU A 80 0.42 -16.43 -7.41
C GLU A 80 1.18 -16.24 -6.09
N VAL A 81 0.57 -16.58 -4.97
CA VAL A 81 1.23 -16.53 -3.67
C VAL A 81 2.08 -17.78 -3.42
N SER A 82 1.52 -18.98 -3.56
CA SER A 82 2.20 -20.21 -3.16
C SER A 82 3.33 -20.63 -4.11
N VAL A 83 3.16 -20.42 -5.41
CA VAL A 83 4.13 -20.76 -6.46
C VAL A 83 4.85 -19.50 -6.95
N GLY A 84 4.11 -18.46 -7.30
CA GLY A 84 4.65 -17.20 -7.77
C GLY A 84 5.44 -16.44 -6.71
N GLY A 85 5.13 -16.65 -5.43
CA GLY A 85 5.83 -16.06 -4.29
C GLY A 85 5.50 -14.59 -4.06
N ALA A 86 4.32 -14.12 -4.46
CA ALA A 86 3.84 -12.78 -4.13
C ALA A 86 3.62 -12.65 -2.61
N THR A 87 4.16 -11.59 -2.01
CA THR A 87 4.11 -11.33 -0.56
C THR A 87 3.17 -10.21 -0.18
N THR A 88 2.74 -9.42 -1.17
CA THR A 88 1.87 -8.28 -1.00
C THR A 88 0.75 -8.34 -2.01
N LEU A 89 -0.46 -8.03 -1.57
CA LEU A 89 -1.61 -7.79 -2.43
C LEU A 89 -2.10 -6.36 -2.21
N LYS A 90 -2.19 -5.59 -3.28
CA LYS A 90 -2.89 -4.31 -3.29
C LYS A 90 -4.29 -4.56 -3.82
N THR A 91 -5.29 -4.45 -2.93
CA THR A 91 -6.69 -4.60 -3.29
C THR A 91 -7.29 -3.25 -3.67
N ASP A 92 -7.90 -3.18 -4.85
CA ASP A 92 -8.43 -1.96 -5.43
C ASP A 92 -9.93 -2.14 -5.77
N VAL A 93 -10.49 -1.30 -6.51
CA VAL A 93 -11.88 -1.07 -6.96
C VAL A 93 -12.92 -2.15 -6.59
N ALA A 94 -12.73 -3.39 -7.00
CA ALA A 94 -13.69 -4.48 -6.81
C ALA A 94 -13.76 -5.03 -5.37
N TRP A 95 -12.85 -4.59 -4.50
CA TRP A 95 -12.83 -4.97 -3.09
C TRP A 95 -13.64 -4.02 -2.23
N VAL A 96 -13.99 -2.87 -2.80
CA VAL A 96 -14.81 -1.83 -2.18
C VAL A 96 -16.27 -2.05 -2.59
N GLY A 97 -16.81 -3.20 -2.20
CA GLY A 97 -18.20 -3.54 -2.52
C GLY A 97 -19.22 -2.82 -1.64
N PRO A 98 -20.51 -2.98 -1.94
CA PRO A 98 -21.57 -2.42 -1.14
C PRO A 98 -21.65 -3.14 0.20
N GLY A 99 -21.55 -2.36 1.26
CA GLY A 99 -21.78 -2.83 2.62
C GLY A 99 -20.52 -3.14 3.42
N TYR A 100 -20.66 -2.90 4.69
CA TYR A 100 -19.61 -2.93 5.70
C TYR A 100 -18.87 -4.28 5.79
N SER A 101 -19.64 -5.36 5.79
CA SER A 101 -19.06 -6.71 5.96
C SER A 101 -18.27 -7.17 4.74
N PHE A 102 -18.58 -6.65 3.57
CA PHE A 102 -17.92 -7.05 2.33
C PHE A 102 -16.47 -6.58 2.31
N GLN A 103 -16.21 -5.32 2.63
CA GLN A 103 -14.88 -4.73 2.62
C GLN A 103 -13.95 -5.42 3.62
N LEU A 104 -14.39 -5.60 4.85
CA LEU A 104 -13.62 -6.31 5.87
C LEU A 104 -13.34 -7.77 5.46
N ASN A 105 -14.31 -8.46 4.89
CA ASN A 105 -14.15 -9.83 4.41
C ASN A 105 -13.19 -9.90 3.20
N GLY A 106 -13.22 -8.91 2.32
CA GLY A 106 -12.30 -8.82 1.18
C GLY A 106 -10.85 -8.76 1.63
N VAL A 107 -10.50 -7.80 2.48
CA VAL A 107 -9.12 -7.66 2.98
C VAL A 107 -8.69 -8.86 3.83
N LYS A 108 -9.61 -9.43 4.62
CA LYS A 108 -9.34 -10.65 5.36
C LYS A 108 -9.05 -11.83 4.43
N THR A 109 -9.80 -11.98 3.34
CA THR A 109 -9.57 -13.04 2.36
C THR A 109 -8.19 -12.91 1.72
N ALA A 110 -7.77 -11.70 1.34
CA ALA A 110 -6.44 -11.43 0.82
C ALA A 110 -5.33 -11.78 1.85
N TYR A 111 -5.56 -11.41 3.11
CA TYR A 111 -4.66 -11.75 4.21
C TYR A 111 -4.55 -13.27 4.41
N ASP A 112 -5.68 -13.98 4.43
CA ASP A 112 -5.74 -15.43 4.64
C ASP A 112 -5.03 -16.20 3.50
N ILE A 113 -5.11 -15.72 2.26
CA ILE A 113 -4.43 -16.35 1.12
C ILE A 113 -2.91 -16.36 1.34
N ILE A 114 -2.33 -15.24 1.76
CA ILE A 114 -0.89 -15.16 2.01
C ILE A 114 -0.52 -15.96 3.26
N THR A 115 -1.31 -15.87 4.32
CA THR A 115 -1.07 -16.60 5.57
C THR A 115 -1.12 -18.11 5.37
N THR A 116 -2.07 -18.60 4.56
CA THR A 116 -2.21 -20.03 4.27
C THR A 116 -1.02 -20.59 3.48
N ALA A 117 -0.33 -19.76 2.71
CA ALA A 117 0.88 -20.18 2.00
C ALA A 117 2.10 -20.37 2.91
N GLU A 118 2.02 -19.95 4.17
CA GLU A 118 3.03 -20.12 5.24
C GLU A 118 4.44 -19.59 4.92
N GLN A 119 4.60 -18.86 3.83
CA GLN A 119 5.93 -18.44 3.38
C GLN A 119 6.34 -17.07 3.92
N PHE A 120 5.36 -16.17 4.11
CA PHE A 120 5.63 -14.77 4.41
C PHE A 120 4.59 -14.18 5.36
N ARG A 121 5.00 -13.11 6.04
CA ARG A 121 4.07 -12.28 6.78
C ARG A 121 3.20 -11.48 5.79
N PRO A 122 1.86 -11.53 5.85
CA PRO A 122 0.98 -10.84 4.92
C PRO A 122 1.21 -9.33 4.92
N ASN A 123 1.21 -8.73 3.74
CA ASN A 123 1.18 -7.29 3.56
C ASN A 123 0.09 -6.93 2.56
N ILE A 124 -1.05 -6.48 3.07
CA ILE A 124 -2.19 -6.07 2.26
C ILE A 124 -2.27 -4.56 2.26
N ILE A 125 -2.41 -3.97 1.08
CA ILE A 125 -2.65 -2.53 0.86
C ILE A 125 -4.04 -2.39 0.29
N SER A 126 -4.91 -1.63 0.94
CA SER A 126 -6.32 -1.50 0.53
C SER A 126 -6.84 -0.09 0.71
N LEU A 127 -7.88 0.26 -0.05
CA LEU A 127 -8.71 1.44 0.21
C LEU A 127 -9.54 1.31 1.48
N ASP A 128 -9.66 0.10 2.02
CA ASP A 128 -10.50 -0.22 3.15
C ASP A 128 -9.88 0.23 4.47
N GLY A 129 -10.54 1.16 5.14
CA GLY A 129 -10.14 1.75 6.42
C GLY A 129 -11.19 1.60 7.54
N TRP A 130 -12.06 0.62 7.45
CA TRP A 130 -13.05 0.34 8.48
C TRP A 130 -12.41 -0.09 9.81
N ALA A 131 -13.10 0.19 10.90
CA ALA A 131 -12.70 -0.27 12.23
C ALA A 131 -12.57 -1.80 12.24
N GLY A 132 -11.39 -2.30 12.55
CA GLY A 132 -11.06 -3.72 12.52
C GLY A 132 -10.25 -4.16 11.28
N SER A 133 -10.24 -3.39 10.19
CA SER A 133 -9.46 -3.71 8.99
C SER A 133 -7.96 -3.61 9.25
N GLN A 134 -7.52 -2.75 10.16
CA GLN A 134 -6.11 -2.57 10.56
C GLN A 134 -5.43 -3.88 11.01
N ARG A 135 -6.19 -4.90 11.35
CA ARG A 135 -5.67 -6.24 11.67
C ARG A 135 -5.17 -7.00 10.44
N PHE A 136 -5.62 -6.62 9.28
CA PHE A 136 -5.39 -7.36 8.03
C PHE A 136 -4.68 -6.54 6.97
N ASN A 137 -4.86 -5.22 6.95
CA ASN A 137 -4.32 -4.37 5.91
C ASN A 137 -3.74 -3.06 6.44
N SER A 138 -2.98 -2.43 5.58
CA SER A 138 -2.66 -1.02 5.64
C SER A 138 -3.56 -0.24 4.67
N VAL A 139 -3.89 0.99 5.05
CA VAL A 139 -4.80 1.83 4.27
C VAL A 139 -4.01 2.60 3.21
N TRP A 140 -4.52 2.62 2.00
CA TRP A 140 -4.09 3.50 0.92
C TRP A 140 -5.16 4.55 0.67
N SER A 141 -4.77 5.80 0.52
CA SER A 141 -5.73 6.92 0.43
C SER A 141 -6.48 7.02 -0.91
N GLY A 142 -6.19 6.14 -1.86
CA GLY A 142 -6.83 6.11 -3.18
C GLY A 142 -6.12 6.97 -4.22
N ASP A 143 -6.72 7.03 -5.41
CA ASP A 143 -6.24 7.75 -6.58
C ASP A 143 -6.43 9.26 -6.39
N GLN A 144 -5.39 9.96 -6.01
CA GLN A 144 -5.42 11.40 -5.78
C GLN A 144 -4.73 12.16 -6.91
N THR A 145 -5.27 13.33 -7.25
CA THR A 145 -4.59 14.28 -8.12
C THR A 145 -3.46 14.95 -7.36
N GLY A 146 -2.25 14.86 -7.87
CA GLY A 146 -1.06 15.50 -7.32
C GLY A 146 -0.61 16.73 -8.10
N GLY A 147 0.68 17.03 -8.04
CA GLY A 147 1.32 18.13 -8.76
C GLY A 147 1.05 19.51 -8.16
N ASN A 148 0.52 19.59 -6.95
CA ASN A 148 0.23 20.83 -6.25
C ASN A 148 0.36 20.67 -4.73
N TRP A 149 0.44 21.80 -4.03
CA TRP A 149 0.61 21.83 -2.59
C TRP A 149 -0.62 21.34 -1.81
N GLU A 150 -1.80 21.46 -2.38
CA GLU A 150 -3.04 21.01 -1.75
C GLU A 150 -3.02 19.48 -1.52
N TYR A 151 -2.33 18.75 -2.37
CA TYR A 151 -2.11 17.33 -2.18
C TYR A 151 -1.43 17.02 -0.83
N ILE A 152 -0.32 17.71 -0.51
CA ILE A 152 0.40 17.53 0.76
C ILE A 152 -0.46 18.03 1.94
N ARG A 153 -1.09 19.20 1.79
CA ARG A 153 -1.96 19.79 2.81
C ARG A 153 -3.15 18.90 3.16
N PHE A 154 -3.67 18.17 2.20
CA PHE A 154 -4.74 17.18 2.42
C PHE A 154 -4.22 15.94 3.16
N HIS A 155 -3.06 15.41 2.78
CA HIS A 155 -2.60 14.12 3.27
C HIS A 155 -2.05 14.15 4.69
N ILE A 156 -1.39 15.20 5.12
CA ILE A 156 -0.88 15.28 6.50
C ILE A 156 -2.01 15.13 7.53
N PRO A 157 -3.09 15.93 7.50
CA PRO A 157 -4.21 15.73 8.42
C PRO A 157 -4.96 14.42 8.20
N THR A 158 -4.99 13.89 6.95
CA THR A 158 -5.58 12.58 6.66
C THR A 158 -4.83 11.47 7.40
N TYR A 159 -3.49 11.49 7.43
CA TYR A 159 -2.69 10.51 8.15
C TYR A 159 -2.91 10.62 9.67
N ILE A 160 -2.96 11.83 10.19
CA ILE A 160 -3.27 12.09 11.61
C ILE A 160 -4.67 11.54 11.95
N GLY A 161 -5.68 11.85 11.13
CA GLY A 161 -7.06 11.39 11.32
C GLY A 161 -7.19 9.87 11.25
N SER A 162 -6.51 9.23 10.28
CA SER A 162 -6.46 7.77 10.16
C SER A 162 -5.86 7.13 11.42
N SER A 163 -4.75 7.68 11.90
CA SER A 163 -4.10 7.22 13.13
C SER A 163 -5.00 7.34 14.35
N LEU A 164 -5.70 8.48 14.50
CA LEU A 164 -6.68 8.71 15.57
C LEU A 164 -7.91 7.78 15.48
N SER A 165 -8.20 7.28 14.28
CA SER A 165 -9.29 6.33 14.04
C SER A 165 -8.86 4.86 14.18
N GLY A 166 -7.65 4.60 14.67
CA GLY A 166 -7.13 3.25 14.89
C GLY A 166 -6.55 2.57 13.64
N ASN A 167 -6.30 3.31 12.56
CA ASN A 167 -5.61 2.83 11.36
C ASN A 167 -4.22 3.49 11.25
N PRO A 168 -3.22 3.04 12.01
CA PRO A 168 -1.92 3.68 12.08
C PRO A 168 -1.06 3.46 10.82
N ASN A 169 -1.38 2.43 10.05
CA ASN A 169 -0.63 2.05 8.85
C ASN A 169 -1.31 2.62 7.60
N ILE A 170 -1.09 3.90 7.35
CA ILE A 170 -1.61 4.59 6.16
C ILE A 170 -0.50 4.97 5.20
N GLY A 171 -0.79 4.90 3.90
CA GLY A 171 0.05 5.35 2.81
C GLY A 171 -0.74 6.13 1.77
N SER A 172 -0.03 6.85 0.93
CA SER A 172 -0.57 7.51 -0.26
C SER A 172 0.47 7.53 -1.37
N ASP A 173 0.01 7.61 -2.60
CA ASP A 173 0.90 7.65 -3.76
C ASP A 173 1.78 8.90 -3.72
N MET A 174 3.05 8.75 -4.10
CA MET A 174 4.00 9.85 -4.13
C MET A 174 3.53 10.91 -5.14
N ASP A 175 3.30 12.14 -4.68
CA ASP A 175 2.74 13.24 -5.47
C ASP A 175 1.40 12.87 -6.15
N GLY A 176 0.58 12.05 -5.51
CA GLY A 176 -0.66 11.51 -6.08
C GLY A 176 -0.42 10.60 -7.28
N ILE A 177 -1.37 9.76 -7.63
CA ILE A 177 -1.23 8.84 -8.75
C ILE A 177 -1.10 9.56 -10.10
N PHE A 178 -1.75 10.72 -10.25
CA PHE A 178 -1.72 11.54 -11.46
C PHE A 178 -0.83 12.80 -11.35
N GLY A 179 0.02 12.87 -10.33
CA GLY A 179 1.02 13.93 -10.18
C GLY A 179 2.20 13.78 -11.12
N GLY A 180 3.28 14.48 -10.83
CA GLY A 180 4.52 14.42 -11.61
C GLY A 180 5.31 15.72 -11.63
N LYS A 181 5.01 16.66 -10.74
CA LYS A 181 5.82 17.88 -10.59
C LYS A 181 6.99 17.63 -9.66
N ALA A 182 8.19 17.80 -10.17
CA ALA A 182 9.44 17.50 -9.48
C ALA A 182 9.54 18.12 -8.07
N LEU A 183 9.15 19.39 -7.91
CA LEU A 183 9.17 20.06 -6.62
C LEU A 183 8.20 19.43 -5.62
N ILE A 184 6.96 19.16 -6.03
CA ILE A 184 5.94 18.59 -5.15
C ILE A 184 6.31 17.15 -4.81
N ALA A 185 6.76 16.36 -5.78
CA ALA A 185 7.25 15.01 -5.56
C ALA A 185 8.42 15.00 -4.53
N ALA A 186 9.40 15.90 -4.68
CA ALA A 186 10.52 15.99 -3.74
C ALA A 186 10.07 16.35 -2.32
N ARG A 187 9.10 17.25 -2.18
CA ARG A 187 8.52 17.58 -0.87
C ARG A 187 7.73 16.41 -0.29
N ASP A 188 7.05 15.67 -1.14
CA ASP A 188 6.31 14.48 -0.74
C ASP A 188 7.26 13.35 -0.28
N TYR A 189 8.37 13.11 -0.99
CA TYR A 189 9.45 12.21 -0.53
C TYR A 189 9.99 12.63 0.83
N GLN A 190 10.12 13.95 1.05
CA GLN A 190 10.66 14.51 2.28
C GLN A 190 9.82 14.12 3.50
N TRP A 191 8.53 14.44 3.52
CA TRP A 191 7.71 14.18 4.70
C TRP A 191 7.31 12.70 4.81
N LYS A 192 7.06 12.00 3.70
CA LYS A 192 6.71 10.58 3.72
C LYS A 192 7.85 9.66 4.15
N SER A 193 9.09 10.13 4.15
CA SER A 193 10.19 9.38 4.76
C SER A 193 9.97 9.10 6.24
N PHE A 194 9.13 9.89 6.89
CA PHE A 194 8.76 9.83 8.30
C PHE A 194 7.32 9.36 8.51
N THR A 195 6.85 8.45 7.66
CA THR A 195 5.53 7.82 7.76
C THR A 195 5.68 6.30 7.67
N PRO A 196 4.66 5.51 8.02
CA PRO A 196 4.74 4.05 7.92
C PRO A 196 5.07 3.58 6.52
N GLN A 197 4.43 4.16 5.50
CA GLN A 197 4.52 3.71 4.12
C GLN A 197 4.94 4.82 3.17
N MET A 198 5.70 4.43 2.15
CA MET A 198 6.00 5.24 0.98
C MET A 198 5.54 4.45 -0.25
N LEU A 199 4.48 4.91 -0.88
CA LEU A 199 3.96 4.30 -2.10
C LEU A 199 4.36 5.17 -3.29
N ASN A 200 5.02 4.59 -4.29
CA ASN A 200 5.37 5.29 -5.51
C ASN A 200 4.70 4.58 -6.69
N MET A 201 3.62 5.17 -7.15
CA MET A 201 2.80 4.65 -8.22
C MET A 201 2.43 5.78 -9.18
N ASP A 202 2.35 5.49 -10.46
CA ASP A 202 1.83 6.42 -11.47
C ASP A 202 0.52 5.91 -12.08
N GLY A 203 -0.32 6.82 -12.53
CA GLY A 203 -1.59 6.51 -13.18
C GLY A 203 -1.35 6.14 -14.64
N TRP A 204 -1.46 4.85 -14.94
CA TRP A 204 -1.47 4.33 -16.32
C TRP A 204 -0.23 4.70 -17.15
N GLY A 205 0.92 4.87 -16.51
CA GLY A 205 2.16 5.27 -17.17
C GLY A 205 2.16 6.71 -17.70
N THR A 206 1.24 7.56 -17.23
CA THR A 206 1.11 8.94 -17.72
C THR A 206 2.33 9.78 -17.36
N TYR A 207 2.88 9.58 -16.16
CA TYR A 207 4.08 10.26 -15.68
C TYR A 207 4.99 9.28 -14.95
N MET A 208 6.21 9.14 -15.43
CA MET A 208 7.19 8.34 -14.73
C MET A 208 7.69 9.07 -13.48
N LYS A 209 7.20 8.67 -12.30
CA LYS A 209 7.52 9.29 -11.01
C LYS A 209 8.58 8.54 -10.22
N ALA A 210 9.37 7.70 -10.85
CA ALA A 210 10.49 7.07 -10.18
C ALA A 210 11.43 8.15 -9.61
N PRO A 211 12.03 7.95 -8.43
CA PRO A 211 12.76 9.01 -7.72
C PRO A 211 13.93 9.60 -8.51
N TYR A 212 14.42 8.89 -9.52
CA TYR A 212 15.54 9.29 -10.37
C TYR A 212 15.13 9.98 -11.69
N THR A 213 13.85 10.11 -12.00
CA THR A 213 13.37 10.61 -13.29
C THR A 213 13.26 12.13 -13.38
N PHE A 214 13.31 12.82 -12.25
CA PHE A 214 13.08 14.27 -12.19
C PHE A 214 14.33 15.12 -12.49
N GLY A 215 15.50 14.51 -12.63
CA GLY A 215 16.76 15.23 -12.82
C GLY A 215 17.25 15.96 -11.55
N ASP A 216 18.43 16.58 -11.63
CA ASP A 216 19.00 17.34 -10.53
C ASP A 216 18.30 18.71 -10.38
N PRO A 217 18.12 19.23 -9.16
CA PRO A 217 18.61 18.67 -7.88
C PRO A 217 17.67 17.61 -7.27
N TYR A 218 16.51 17.36 -7.85
CA TYR A 218 15.44 16.55 -7.25
C TYR A 218 15.84 15.09 -7.07
N THR A 219 16.56 14.51 -8.04
CA THR A 219 17.09 13.15 -7.93
C THR A 219 17.99 12.99 -6.69
N GLY A 220 18.85 13.97 -6.43
CA GLY A 220 19.71 13.99 -5.25
C GLY A 220 18.92 14.08 -3.94
N ILE A 221 17.91 14.95 -3.91
CA ILE A 221 17.01 15.14 -2.77
C ILE A 221 16.23 13.85 -2.49
N ASN A 222 15.58 13.29 -3.48
CA ASN A 222 14.78 12.07 -3.35
C ASN A 222 15.64 10.90 -2.83
N ARG A 223 16.84 10.73 -3.40
CA ARG A 223 17.80 9.71 -2.95
C ARG A 223 18.18 9.89 -1.48
N MET A 224 18.41 11.12 -1.03
CA MET A 224 18.74 11.42 0.37
C MET A 224 17.61 10.98 1.31
N TYR A 225 16.37 11.38 1.01
CA TYR A 225 15.22 11.03 1.86
C TYR A 225 14.88 9.54 1.83
N MET A 226 15.03 8.86 0.70
CA MET A 226 14.88 7.41 0.64
C MET A 226 15.95 6.68 1.46
N LYS A 227 17.20 7.18 1.50
CA LYS A 227 18.24 6.64 2.39
C LYS A 227 17.88 6.85 3.86
N ILE A 228 17.39 8.03 4.23
CA ILE A 228 16.89 8.31 5.59
C ILE A 228 15.78 7.31 5.95
N LYS A 229 14.80 7.11 5.07
CA LYS A 229 13.74 6.11 5.27
C LYS A 229 14.31 4.72 5.53
N SER A 230 15.28 4.29 4.72
CA SER A 230 15.93 2.98 4.89
C SER A 230 16.65 2.85 6.22
N GLN A 231 17.31 3.91 6.67
CA GLN A 231 18.00 3.95 7.98
C GLN A 231 17.03 3.93 9.16
N LEU A 232 15.84 4.52 8.98
CA LEU A 232 14.79 4.54 10.00
C LEU A 232 13.97 3.23 10.05
N MET A 233 14.15 2.29 9.14
CA MET A 233 13.34 1.06 9.10
C MET A 233 13.34 0.28 10.43
N PRO A 234 14.46 0.08 11.14
CA PRO A 234 14.41 -0.59 12.44
C PRO A 234 13.57 0.16 13.46
N TYR A 235 13.67 1.48 13.49
CA TYR A 235 12.89 2.35 14.36
C TYR A 235 11.39 2.30 14.01
N ILE A 236 11.03 2.39 12.73
CA ILE A 236 9.65 2.26 12.24
C ILE A 236 9.08 0.90 12.62
N TYR A 237 9.87 -0.17 12.49
CA TYR A 237 9.45 -1.51 12.87
C TYR A 237 9.13 -1.59 14.37
N THR A 238 10.02 -1.10 15.23
CA THR A 238 9.79 -1.07 16.68
C THR A 238 8.52 -0.31 17.03
N THR A 239 8.32 0.85 16.39
CA THR A 239 7.13 1.66 16.63
C THR A 239 5.85 0.99 16.11
N ALA A 240 5.93 0.28 14.99
CA ALA A 240 4.79 -0.50 14.48
C ALA A 240 4.41 -1.64 15.44
N VAL A 241 5.40 -2.26 16.10
CA VAL A 241 5.15 -3.26 17.15
C VAL A 241 4.44 -2.61 18.34
N SER A 242 4.92 -1.47 18.81
CA SER A 242 4.27 -0.72 19.91
C SER A 242 2.85 -0.28 19.55
N ALA A 243 2.64 0.21 18.31
CA ALA A 243 1.32 0.61 17.82
C ALA A 243 0.31 -0.55 17.74
N SER A 244 0.80 -1.78 17.53
CA SER A 244 -0.05 -2.99 17.42
C SER A 244 -0.30 -3.68 18.76
N ASN A 245 0.23 -3.17 19.86
CA ASN A 245 0.16 -3.78 21.19
C ASN A 245 0.73 -5.22 21.24
N MET A 246 1.74 -5.50 20.47
CA MET A 246 2.41 -6.79 20.48
C MET A 246 3.50 -6.89 21.56
N ASP A 247 3.93 -5.78 22.11
CA ASP A 247 4.87 -5.70 23.23
C ASP A 247 4.13 -5.39 24.53
N THR A 248 3.78 -6.45 25.26
CA THR A 248 2.99 -6.35 26.49
C THR A 248 3.72 -5.76 27.69
N GLY A 249 4.98 -5.37 27.53
CA GLY A 249 5.81 -4.77 28.58
C GLY A 249 6.02 -3.27 28.48
N ASN A 250 5.44 -2.61 27.45
CA ASN A 250 5.66 -1.18 27.20
C ASN A 250 4.39 -0.37 27.45
N ASP A 251 4.51 0.72 28.22
CA ASP A 251 3.40 1.63 28.54
C ASP A 251 2.87 2.42 27.32
N ASP A 252 3.64 2.46 26.21
CA ASP A 252 3.29 3.15 24.95
C ASP A 252 2.48 2.30 23.97
N THR A 253 1.99 1.16 24.38
CA THR A 253 1.24 0.24 23.53
C THR A 253 -0.03 0.87 22.98
N GLY A 254 -0.23 0.76 21.67
CA GLY A 254 -1.40 1.29 20.97
C GLY A 254 -1.25 2.71 20.43
N LEU A 255 -0.15 3.40 20.69
CA LEU A 255 0.08 4.72 20.11
C LEU A 255 0.48 4.63 18.64
N PRO A 256 -0.12 5.42 17.74
CA PRO A 256 0.16 5.37 16.31
C PRO A 256 1.55 5.90 15.97
N ILE A 257 2.07 5.52 14.80
CA ILE A 257 3.37 6.00 14.29
C ILE A 257 3.32 7.49 13.95
N VAL A 258 2.26 7.91 13.25
CA VAL A 258 1.98 9.33 12.95
C VAL A 258 1.02 9.84 14.01
N ARG A 259 1.48 10.69 14.91
CA ARG A 259 0.72 11.13 16.08
C ARG A 259 0.28 12.57 15.96
N ALA A 260 -0.98 12.86 16.31
CA ALA A 260 -1.39 14.23 16.54
C ALA A 260 -0.54 14.84 17.66
N MET A 261 -0.14 16.10 17.51
CA MET A 261 0.73 16.78 18.49
C MET A 261 0.14 16.76 19.91
N PHE A 262 -1.17 16.87 20.03
CA PHE A 262 -1.86 16.87 21.33
C PHE A 262 -1.83 15.52 22.07
N LEU A 263 -1.50 14.42 21.39
CA LEU A 263 -1.32 13.12 22.06
C LEU A 263 -0.04 13.09 22.91
N GLU A 264 0.99 13.83 22.50
CA GLU A 264 2.26 13.93 23.21
C GLU A 264 2.31 15.17 24.13
N TYR A 265 1.60 16.23 23.76
CA TYR A 265 1.60 17.51 24.47
C TYR A 265 0.15 17.95 24.80
N PRO A 266 -0.56 17.22 25.66
CA PRO A 266 -1.97 17.51 25.95
C PRO A 266 -2.17 18.85 26.69
N GLU A 267 -1.15 19.32 27.41
CA GLU A 267 -1.20 20.59 28.15
C GLU A 267 -0.86 21.81 27.28
N ASP A 268 -0.36 21.59 26.07
CA ASP A 268 -0.05 22.68 25.14
C ASP A 268 -1.26 23.02 24.27
N ALA A 269 -1.88 24.16 24.53
CA ALA A 269 -3.04 24.65 23.75
C ALA A 269 -2.72 24.78 22.24
N TYR A 270 -1.46 25.06 21.87
CA TYR A 270 -1.06 25.13 20.46
C TYR A 270 -1.06 23.76 19.77
N ALA A 271 -0.82 22.68 20.52
CA ALA A 271 -0.81 21.34 19.96
C ALA A 271 -2.14 20.95 19.30
N TYR A 272 -3.24 21.46 19.79
CA TYR A 272 -4.59 21.22 19.27
C TYR A 272 -4.89 21.96 17.96
N SER A 273 -4.15 22.99 17.62
CA SER A 273 -4.32 23.78 16.39
C SER A 273 -3.39 23.36 15.27
N ARG A 274 -2.49 22.39 15.48
CA ARG A 274 -1.45 21.99 14.52
C ARG A 274 -1.91 20.87 13.60
N THR A 275 -2.69 21.21 12.57
CA THR A 275 -3.19 20.26 11.59
C THR A 275 -2.15 19.81 10.56
N MET A 276 -1.05 20.58 10.40
CA MET A 276 0.04 20.30 9.46
C MET A 276 1.32 19.82 10.14
N GLN A 277 1.24 19.47 11.41
CA GLN A 277 2.34 18.95 12.20
C GLN A 277 1.94 17.64 12.85
N TYR A 278 2.88 16.71 12.89
CA TYR A 278 2.69 15.46 13.61
C TYR A 278 3.98 15.05 14.30
N GLN A 279 3.83 14.28 15.35
CA GLN A 279 4.94 13.62 16.03
C GLN A 279 5.19 12.26 15.35
N PHE A 280 6.45 12.05 14.96
CA PHE A 280 6.91 10.76 14.47
C PHE A 280 7.57 10.00 15.62
N CYS A 281 6.73 9.31 16.41
CA CYS A 281 7.16 8.65 17.65
C CYS A 281 7.85 9.56 18.69
N LEU A 282 8.36 8.99 19.76
CA LEU A 282 8.69 9.67 21.01
C LEU A 282 9.68 10.84 20.96
N GLU A 283 10.43 11.08 19.88
CA GLU A 283 11.54 12.06 19.95
C GLU A 283 11.75 12.96 18.73
N GLN A 284 10.96 12.88 17.68
CA GLN A 284 11.22 13.68 16.49
C GLN A 284 9.99 14.43 15.97
N TYR A 285 10.09 15.75 15.97
CA TYR A 285 9.10 16.65 15.38
C TYR A 285 9.29 16.78 13.88
N PHE A 286 8.23 16.60 13.13
CA PHE A 286 8.18 16.97 11.74
C PHE A 286 7.10 18.02 11.52
N SER A 287 7.56 19.19 11.08
CA SER A 287 6.69 20.30 10.70
C SER A 287 6.83 20.56 9.22
N CYS A 288 5.72 20.53 8.49
CA CYS A 288 5.64 21.08 7.15
C CYS A 288 5.32 22.58 7.24
N THR A 289 6.10 23.32 8.02
CA THR A 289 5.96 24.77 8.12
C THR A 289 6.84 25.44 7.09
N SER A 290 6.27 26.31 6.32
CA SER A 290 6.81 27.12 5.24
C SER A 290 6.54 26.56 3.85
N LEU A 291 5.35 26.74 3.46
CA LEU A 291 4.95 26.91 2.08
C LEU A 291 4.51 28.34 1.88
#